data_96ab10293bada05b93f060cb1b562516
#
_entry.id   96ab10293bada05b93f060cb1b562516
#
_cell.length_a   1.000
_cell.length_b   1.000
_cell.length_c   1.000
_cell.angle_alpha   90.00
_cell.angle_beta   90.00
_cell.angle_gamma   90.00
#
_symmetry.space_group_name_H-M   'P 1'
#
loop_
_entity.id
_entity.type
_entity.pdbx_description
1 polymer ?
#
loop_
_entity_poly.entity_id
_entity_poly.type
_entity_poly.pdbx_seq_one_letter_code
_entity_poly.pdbx_strand_id
1 'polypeptide(L)'
;MNDHYLKKIDRVTAILTQLQSKPIVRAQDLAKKFDVSIRTIYRDVKTLENAGIPIIGEAGSGYSLMDGYKLPPVMFTKQEVLSFITAEKLMQKFSHQSLGNHYQTAMEKLRSVLKHSDKNLIQNIENQIDIYNYNPKTEDTIKNIIPTILESIAEKHQILIGYKTVDDKISTRTIEVVGVFFEFHYWYIIAYCTLRNDYRQFRVDRILSIVKTQDPYLQEYGQINDYRKTPNGNKTIVKLLVDKKITGHLNNSKIYYGLIEQKETEKGVEMTFETEWIKEGFPRWLITFFDYAEIIEPESLKMTMKELIQKLSKNS
;
A
#
# COMPACT_ATOMS: atom_id res chain seq x y z
N MET A 1 -27.02 2.10 19.71
CA MET A 1 -27.90 0.93 19.60
C MET A 1 -27.08 -0.17 18.98
N ASN A 2 -26.68 -1.14 19.81
CA ASN A 2 -25.84 -2.26 19.39
C ASN A 2 -26.69 -3.33 18.71
N ASP A 3 -26.63 -3.42 17.41
CA ASP A 3 -27.35 -4.40 16.61
C ASP A 3 -26.37 -5.38 15.95
N HIS A 4 -25.59 -6.11 16.73
CA HIS A 4 -24.68 -7.13 16.20
C HIS A 4 -24.55 -8.37 17.08
N TYR A 5 -25.70 -8.94 17.49
CA TYR A 5 -25.67 -10.38 17.76
C TYR A 5 -25.78 -11.10 16.42
N LEU A 6 -24.61 -11.38 15.80
CA LEU A 6 -24.56 -12.34 14.70
C LEU A 6 -25.30 -13.60 15.14
N LYS A 7 -26.34 -13.99 14.40
CA LYS A 7 -27.03 -15.25 14.63
C LYS A 7 -25.98 -16.36 14.63
N LYS A 8 -26.20 -17.44 15.38
CA LYS A 8 -25.22 -18.57 15.48
C LYS A 8 -24.78 -19.04 14.10
N ILE A 9 -25.68 -19.10 13.13
CA ILE A 9 -25.42 -19.55 11.76
C ILE A 9 -24.44 -18.61 11.04
N ASP A 10 -24.63 -17.30 11.17
CA ASP A 10 -23.75 -16.29 10.54
C ASP A 10 -22.34 -16.39 11.10
N ARG A 11 -22.21 -16.56 12.43
CA ARG A 11 -20.92 -16.71 13.10
C ARG A 11 -20.21 -18.01 12.70
N VAL A 12 -20.92 -19.14 12.66
CA VAL A 12 -20.35 -20.42 12.24
C VAL A 12 -19.84 -20.36 10.80
N THR A 13 -20.59 -19.74 9.88
CA THR A 13 -20.16 -19.53 8.49
C THR A 13 -18.95 -18.59 8.42
N ALA A 14 -18.93 -17.53 9.20
CA ALA A 14 -17.79 -16.60 9.25
C ALA A 14 -16.53 -17.25 9.86
N ILE A 15 -16.66 -18.14 10.85
CA ILE A 15 -15.56 -18.95 11.37
C ILE A 15 -14.99 -19.85 10.26
N LEU A 16 -15.85 -20.51 9.50
CA LEU A 16 -15.44 -21.35 8.38
C LEU A 16 -14.64 -20.56 7.34
N THR A 17 -15.11 -19.36 6.97
CA THR A 17 -14.39 -18.45 6.06
C THR A 17 -13.01 -18.06 6.61
N GLN A 18 -12.88 -17.84 7.94
CA GLN A 18 -11.58 -17.55 8.54
C GLN A 18 -10.62 -18.75 8.46
N LEU A 19 -11.12 -19.96 8.71
CA LEU A 19 -10.34 -21.20 8.58
C LEU A 19 -9.89 -21.49 7.15
N GLN A 20 -10.64 -20.99 6.15
CA GLN A 20 -10.26 -21.07 4.74
C GLN A 20 -9.16 -20.07 4.36
N SER A 21 -9.17 -18.90 4.97
CA SER A 21 -8.31 -17.78 4.59
C SER A 21 -6.94 -17.78 5.26
N LYS A 22 -6.74 -18.62 6.31
CA LYS A 22 -5.52 -18.64 7.10
C LYS A 22 -5.10 -20.09 7.41
N PRO A 23 -3.79 -20.39 7.38
CA PRO A 23 -3.28 -21.70 7.72
C PRO A 23 -3.66 -22.15 9.14
N ILE A 24 -3.60 -21.22 10.11
CA ILE A 24 -3.98 -21.45 11.51
C ILE A 24 -4.77 -20.26 12.04
N VAL A 25 -5.87 -20.53 12.75
CA VAL A 25 -6.73 -19.51 13.38
C VAL A 25 -6.88 -19.83 14.88
N ARG A 26 -6.50 -18.90 15.75
CA ARG A 26 -6.60 -19.08 17.20
C ARG A 26 -8.01 -18.84 17.72
N ALA A 27 -8.44 -19.65 18.67
CA ALA A 27 -9.75 -19.50 19.30
C ALA A 27 -9.93 -18.12 19.97
N GLN A 28 -8.88 -17.56 20.54
CA GLN A 28 -8.88 -16.24 21.18
C GLN A 28 -9.16 -15.11 20.16
N ASP A 29 -8.56 -15.21 18.95
CA ASP A 29 -8.76 -14.22 17.89
C ASP A 29 -10.20 -14.24 17.37
N LEU A 30 -10.77 -15.43 17.22
CA LEU A 30 -12.17 -15.61 16.86
C LEU A 30 -13.11 -15.07 17.95
N ALA A 31 -12.82 -15.38 19.22
CA ALA A 31 -13.60 -14.89 20.35
C ALA A 31 -13.65 -13.36 20.40
N LYS A 32 -12.47 -12.72 20.22
CA LYS A 32 -12.34 -11.27 20.15
C LYS A 32 -13.06 -10.67 18.91
N LYS A 33 -12.91 -11.30 17.74
CA LYS A 33 -13.50 -10.83 16.48
C LYS A 33 -15.02 -10.85 16.52
N PHE A 34 -15.62 -11.88 17.12
CA PHE A 34 -17.06 -12.06 17.13
C PHE A 34 -17.72 -11.65 18.46
N ASP A 35 -16.94 -11.06 19.38
CA ASP A 35 -17.38 -10.61 20.71
C ASP A 35 -18.16 -11.69 21.48
N VAL A 36 -17.55 -12.91 21.55
CA VAL A 36 -18.11 -14.07 22.25
C VAL A 36 -17.06 -14.75 23.12
N SER A 37 -17.50 -15.60 24.06
CA SER A 37 -16.58 -16.38 24.89
C SER A 37 -15.83 -17.42 24.07
N ILE A 38 -14.60 -17.78 24.49
CA ILE A 38 -13.81 -18.85 23.88
C ILE A 38 -14.59 -20.18 23.92
N ARG A 39 -15.37 -20.43 24.96
CA ARG A 39 -16.25 -21.60 25.07
C ARG A 39 -17.31 -21.64 23.95
N THR A 40 -17.81 -20.48 23.56
CA THR A 40 -18.73 -20.35 22.41
C THR A 40 -18.03 -20.73 21.12
N ILE A 41 -16.81 -20.27 20.88
CA ILE A 41 -16.01 -20.63 19.71
C ILE A 41 -15.76 -22.14 19.65
N TYR A 42 -15.36 -22.76 20.76
CA TYR A 42 -15.18 -24.23 20.81
C TYR A 42 -16.45 -24.98 20.39
N ARG A 43 -17.62 -24.51 20.85
CA ARG A 43 -18.90 -25.12 20.51
C ARG A 43 -19.27 -24.90 19.04
N ASP A 44 -18.93 -23.76 18.49
CA ASP A 44 -19.19 -23.44 17.08
C ASP A 44 -18.25 -24.23 16.14
N VAL A 45 -16.96 -24.36 16.49
CA VAL A 45 -16.01 -25.23 15.79
C VAL A 45 -16.49 -26.69 15.84
N LYS A 46 -16.93 -27.17 17.01
CA LYS A 46 -17.51 -28.52 17.11
C LYS A 46 -18.75 -28.72 16.27
N THR A 47 -19.54 -27.66 16.07
CA THR A 47 -20.69 -27.70 15.15
C THR A 47 -20.23 -27.92 13.71
N LEU A 48 -19.16 -27.26 13.27
CA LEU A 48 -18.55 -27.45 11.94
C LEU A 48 -17.97 -28.87 11.77
N GLU A 49 -17.24 -29.38 12.76
CA GLU A 49 -16.72 -30.74 12.75
C GLU A 49 -17.87 -31.77 12.61
N ASN A 50 -18.93 -31.61 13.40
CA ASN A 50 -20.11 -32.48 13.34
C ASN A 50 -20.86 -32.38 12.00
N ALA A 51 -20.72 -31.25 11.27
CA ALA A 51 -21.20 -31.07 9.92
C ALA A 51 -20.28 -31.69 8.84
N GLY A 52 -19.23 -32.41 9.23
CA GLY A 52 -18.31 -33.10 8.33
C GLY A 52 -17.15 -32.25 7.81
N ILE A 53 -16.91 -31.08 8.39
CA ILE A 53 -15.78 -30.24 8.01
C ILE A 53 -14.54 -30.73 8.74
N PRO A 54 -13.48 -31.18 8.03
CA PRO A 54 -12.27 -31.72 8.66
C PRO A 54 -11.40 -30.61 9.24
N ILE A 55 -11.67 -30.26 10.49
CA ILE A 55 -10.91 -29.26 11.23
C ILE A 55 -9.88 -29.98 12.09
N ILE A 56 -8.64 -29.55 12.03
CA ILE A 56 -7.54 -30.00 12.88
C ILE A 56 -7.35 -28.96 13.98
N GLY A 57 -7.49 -29.37 15.24
CA GLY A 57 -7.24 -28.55 16.43
C GLY A 57 -5.94 -28.97 17.11
N GLU A 58 -5.00 -28.07 17.26
CA GLU A 58 -3.79 -28.27 18.05
C GLU A 58 -3.82 -27.44 19.32
N ALA A 59 -3.60 -28.07 20.45
CA ALA A 59 -3.57 -27.40 21.73
C ALA A 59 -2.48 -26.31 21.75
N GLY A 60 -2.85 -25.07 22.02
CA GLY A 60 -1.94 -23.91 22.04
C GLY A 60 -1.70 -23.24 20.69
N SER A 61 -1.86 -23.94 19.57
CA SER A 61 -1.62 -23.40 18.20
C SER A 61 -2.88 -22.82 17.60
N GLY A 62 -4.02 -23.52 17.67
CA GLY A 62 -5.30 -23.09 17.09
C GLY A 62 -5.96 -24.15 16.23
N TYR A 63 -6.74 -23.69 15.26
CA TYR A 63 -7.49 -24.51 14.33
C TYR A 63 -7.01 -24.31 12.90
N SER A 64 -6.94 -25.39 12.13
CA SER A 64 -6.68 -25.40 10.69
C SER A 64 -7.65 -26.33 9.96
N LEU A 65 -7.81 -26.17 8.67
CA LEU A 65 -8.48 -27.16 7.82
C LEU A 65 -7.47 -28.21 7.35
N MET A 66 -7.95 -29.45 7.17
CA MET A 66 -7.13 -30.50 6.59
C MET A 66 -6.69 -30.11 5.18
N ASP A 67 -5.42 -30.36 4.84
CA ASP A 67 -4.86 -30.08 3.55
C ASP A 67 -5.67 -30.76 2.42
N GLY A 68 -5.90 -29.99 1.35
CA GLY A 68 -6.66 -30.45 0.19
C GLY A 68 -8.20 -30.40 0.34
N TYR A 69 -8.74 -30.00 1.49
CA TYR A 69 -10.18 -29.85 1.67
C TYR A 69 -10.69 -28.64 0.86
N LYS A 70 -11.50 -28.93 -0.18
CA LYS A 70 -12.15 -27.91 -1.01
C LYS A 70 -13.54 -27.61 -0.48
N LEU A 71 -13.74 -26.38 -0.09
CA LEU A 71 -15.05 -25.90 0.39
C LEU A 71 -16.02 -25.61 -0.77
N PRO A 72 -17.35 -25.61 -0.48
CA PRO A 72 -18.34 -25.23 -1.46
C PRO A 72 -18.12 -23.80 -1.98
N PRO A 73 -18.68 -23.43 -3.13
CA PRO A 73 -18.40 -22.15 -3.77
C PRO A 73 -18.68 -20.97 -2.83
N VAL A 74 -17.69 -20.09 -2.70
CA VAL A 74 -17.81 -18.86 -1.91
C VAL A 74 -18.87 -17.97 -2.56
N MET A 75 -19.84 -17.52 -1.76
CA MET A 75 -20.89 -16.61 -2.21
C MET A 75 -20.45 -15.18 -1.87
N PHE A 76 -20.39 -14.33 -2.87
CA PHE A 76 -20.05 -12.91 -2.68
C PHE A 76 -21.31 -12.06 -2.58
N THR A 77 -21.28 -11.04 -1.75
CA THR A 77 -22.27 -9.97 -1.72
C THR A 77 -22.06 -9.02 -2.90
N LYS A 78 -23.09 -8.27 -3.25
CA LYS A 78 -23.01 -7.26 -4.32
C LYS A 78 -21.90 -6.23 -4.04
N GLN A 79 -21.72 -5.81 -2.78
CA GLN A 79 -20.66 -4.87 -2.40
C GLN A 79 -19.26 -5.46 -2.58
N GLU A 80 -19.06 -6.74 -2.23
CA GLU A 80 -17.80 -7.43 -2.45
C GLU A 80 -17.47 -7.53 -3.94
N VAL A 81 -18.45 -7.88 -4.79
CA VAL A 81 -18.27 -7.91 -6.25
C VAL A 81 -17.87 -6.53 -6.79
N LEU A 82 -18.56 -5.46 -6.36
CA LEU A 82 -18.23 -4.10 -6.77
C LEU A 82 -16.82 -3.67 -6.34
N SER A 83 -16.38 -4.08 -5.14
CA SER A 83 -15.03 -3.79 -4.66
C SER A 83 -13.96 -4.50 -5.49
N PHE A 84 -14.19 -5.74 -5.92
CA PHE A 84 -13.28 -6.47 -6.80
C PHE A 84 -13.14 -5.80 -8.17
N ILE A 85 -14.23 -5.34 -8.78
CA ILE A 85 -14.19 -4.64 -10.07
C ILE A 85 -13.40 -3.33 -9.95
N THR A 86 -13.66 -2.57 -8.90
CA THR A 86 -12.94 -1.31 -8.65
C THR A 86 -11.45 -1.56 -8.45
N ALA A 87 -11.11 -2.58 -7.67
CA ALA A 87 -9.71 -2.99 -7.46
C ALA A 87 -9.05 -3.45 -8.76
N GLU A 88 -9.77 -4.18 -9.63
CA GLU A 88 -9.27 -4.62 -10.94
C GLU A 88 -8.89 -3.41 -11.82
N LYS A 89 -9.74 -2.38 -11.88
CA LYS A 89 -9.44 -1.15 -12.62
C LYS A 89 -8.22 -0.42 -12.06
N LEU A 90 -8.08 -0.35 -10.74
CA LEU A 90 -6.88 0.21 -10.08
C LEU A 90 -5.63 -0.61 -10.42
N MET A 91 -5.71 -1.93 -10.33
CA MET A 91 -4.59 -2.83 -10.64
C MET A 91 -4.15 -2.71 -12.10
N GLN A 92 -5.08 -2.58 -13.05
CA GLN A 92 -4.77 -2.37 -14.46
C GLN A 92 -4.01 -1.06 -14.72
N LYS A 93 -4.23 -0.01 -13.91
CA LYS A 93 -3.63 1.32 -14.11
C LYS A 93 -2.37 1.55 -13.27
N PHE A 94 -2.31 1.02 -12.06
CA PHE A 94 -1.25 1.31 -11.10
C PHE A 94 -0.30 0.13 -10.83
N SER A 95 -0.65 -1.08 -11.27
CA SER A 95 0.26 -2.19 -11.12
C SER A 95 1.20 -2.34 -12.31
N HIS A 96 2.34 -3.00 -12.06
CA HIS A 96 3.21 -3.48 -13.09
C HIS A 96 2.48 -4.49 -14.00
N GLN A 97 2.73 -4.49 -15.30
CA GLN A 97 1.97 -5.27 -16.29
C GLN A 97 1.83 -6.76 -15.91
N SER A 98 2.90 -7.38 -15.41
CA SER A 98 2.87 -8.80 -15.02
C SER A 98 1.95 -9.07 -13.84
N LEU A 99 1.97 -8.21 -12.80
CA LEU A 99 1.08 -8.34 -11.64
C LEU A 99 -0.38 -8.10 -12.04
N GLY A 100 -0.63 -7.13 -12.93
CA GLY A 100 -1.94 -6.87 -13.51
C GLY A 100 -2.50 -8.06 -14.27
N ASN A 101 -1.70 -8.77 -15.05
CA ASN A 101 -2.09 -9.97 -15.78
C ASN A 101 -2.45 -11.13 -14.83
N HIS A 102 -1.68 -11.35 -13.77
CA HIS A 102 -1.99 -12.37 -12.77
C HIS A 102 -3.28 -12.04 -12.01
N TYR A 103 -3.49 -10.75 -11.69
CA TYR A 103 -4.73 -10.30 -11.08
C TYR A 103 -5.93 -10.52 -12.01
N GLN A 104 -5.81 -10.20 -13.30
CA GLN A 104 -6.85 -10.44 -14.30
C GLN A 104 -7.21 -11.93 -14.39
N THR A 105 -6.22 -12.81 -14.46
CA THR A 105 -6.46 -14.26 -14.48
C THR A 105 -7.18 -14.75 -13.22
N ALA A 106 -6.83 -14.18 -12.03
CA ALA A 106 -7.55 -14.48 -10.79
C ALA A 106 -8.99 -13.98 -10.82
N MET A 107 -9.22 -12.77 -11.38
CA MET A 107 -10.56 -12.21 -11.54
C MET A 107 -11.43 -13.01 -12.51
N GLU A 108 -10.89 -13.56 -13.59
CA GLU A 108 -11.60 -14.46 -14.51
C GLU A 108 -12.11 -15.72 -13.79
N LYS A 109 -11.25 -16.33 -12.94
CA LYS A 109 -11.63 -17.47 -12.10
C LYS A 109 -12.75 -17.08 -11.12
N LEU A 110 -12.62 -15.91 -10.47
CA LEU A 110 -13.63 -15.39 -9.56
C LEU A 110 -14.96 -15.16 -10.28
N ARG A 111 -14.94 -14.53 -11.45
CA ARG A 111 -16.14 -14.33 -12.29
C ARG A 111 -16.82 -15.63 -12.67
N SER A 112 -16.08 -16.73 -12.85
CA SER A 112 -16.64 -18.03 -13.22
C SER A 112 -17.58 -18.60 -12.15
N VAL A 113 -17.33 -18.29 -10.86
CA VAL A 113 -18.12 -18.78 -9.71
C VAL A 113 -19.24 -17.82 -9.28
N LEU A 114 -19.36 -16.63 -9.89
CA LEU A 114 -20.41 -15.67 -9.57
C LEU A 114 -21.76 -16.08 -10.13
N LYS A 115 -22.83 -15.68 -9.44
CA LYS A 115 -24.21 -15.84 -9.92
C LYS A 115 -24.45 -15.03 -11.19
N HIS A 116 -25.45 -15.46 -11.97
CA HIS A 116 -25.80 -14.78 -13.22
C HIS A 116 -26.21 -13.30 -13.02
N SER A 117 -26.92 -13.00 -11.92
CA SER A 117 -27.29 -11.63 -11.52
C SER A 117 -26.07 -10.74 -11.30
N ASP A 118 -25.00 -11.29 -10.73
CA ASP A 118 -23.78 -10.56 -10.40
C ASP A 118 -22.93 -10.33 -11.66
N LYS A 119 -22.96 -11.28 -12.60
CA LYS A 119 -22.32 -11.13 -13.92
C LYS A 119 -22.93 -9.96 -14.72
N ASN A 120 -24.27 -9.84 -14.70
CA ASN A 120 -24.96 -8.72 -15.34
C ASN A 120 -24.61 -7.37 -14.67
N LEU A 121 -24.49 -7.36 -13.32
CA LEU A 121 -24.05 -6.18 -12.59
C LEU A 121 -22.65 -5.75 -13.00
N ILE A 122 -21.71 -6.69 -13.10
CA ILE A 122 -20.35 -6.45 -13.55
C ILE A 122 -20.36 -5.79 -14.93
N GLN A 123 -21.05 -6.40 -15.90
CA GLN A 123 -21.12 -5.92 -17.27
C GLN A 123 -21.66 -4.49 -17.37
N ASN A 124 -22.66 -4.16 -16.55
CA ASN A 124 -23.27 -2.83 -16.53
C ASN A 124 -22.36 -1.74 -15.94
N ILE A 125 -21.45 -2.11 -15.03
CA ILE A 125 -20.61 -1.14 -14.27
C ILE A 125 -19.20 -1.04 -14.83
N GLU A 126 -18.70 -2.10 -15.42
CA GLU A 126 -17.29 -2.21 -15.86
C GLU A 126 -16.89 -1.10 -16.83
N ASN A 127 -17.81 -0.69 -17.71
CA ASN A 127 -17.62 0.39 -18.67
C ASN A 127 -17.87 1.79 -18.09
N GLN A 128 -18.38 1.88 -16.85
CA GLN A 128 -18.69 3.13 -16.18
C GLN A 128 -17.55 3.58 -15.21
N ILE A 129 -16.57 2.71 -14.98
CA ILE A 129 -15.42 3.00 -14.13
C ILE A 129 -14.19 3.18 -15.02
N ASP A 130 -13.69 4.39 -15.08
CA ASP A 130 -12.38 4.68 -15.70
C ASP A 130 -11.47 5.37 -14.69
N ILE A 131 -10.17 5.07 -14.77
CA ILE A 131 -9.15 5.62 -13.88
C ILE A 131 -8.12 6.34 -14.75
N TYR A 132 -8.12 7.66 -14.65
CA TYR A 132 -7.16 8.47 -15.36
C TYR A 132 -5.83 8.49 -14.61
N ASN A 133 -4.78 8.03 -15.28
CA ASN A 133 -3.41 8.14 -14.77
C ASN A 133 -2.58 8.88 -15.84
N TYR A 134 -2.04 10.03 -15.45
CA TYR A 134 -1.17 10.84 -16.31
C TYR A 134 0.25 10.29 -16.45
N ASN A 135 0.57 9.18 -15.77
CA ASN A 135 1.87 8.56 -15.93
C ASN A 135 1.93 7.88 -17.31
N PRO A 136 2.78 8.34 -18.25
CA PRO A 136 2.97 7.60 -19.48
C PRO A 136 3.37 6.17 -19.10
N LYS A 137 2.75 5.19 -19.75
CA LYS A 137 3.18 3.79 -19.62
C LYS A 137 4.67 3.78 -19.94
N THR A 138 5.52 3.69 -18.92
CA THR A 138 6.86 3.21 -19.13
C THR A 138 6.67 1.80 -19.64
N GLU A 139 7.02 1.55 -20.91
CA GLU A 139 7.05 0.18 -21.41
C GLU A 139 7.87 -0.62 -20.40
N ASP A 140 7.21 -1.62 -19.81
CA ASP A 140 7.85 -2.51 -18.84
C ASP A 140 8.90 -3.31 -19.61
N THR A 141 10.08 -2.73 -19.75
CA THR A 141 11.23 -3.35 -20.42
C THR A 141 11.61 -4.66 -19.76
N ILE A 142 11.21 -4.85 -18.49
CA ILE A 142 11.52 -6.05 -17.73
C ILE A 142 10.22 -6.64 -17.17
N LYS A 143 9.88 -7.81 -17.67
CA LYS A 143 8.75 -8.60 -17.17
C LYS A 143 9.07 -9.10 -15.74
N ASN A 144 8.05 -9.16 -14.88
CA ASN A 144 8.11 -9.83 -13.57
C ASN A 144 8.94 -9.14 -12.46
N ILE A 145 9.26 -7.84 -12.52
CA ILE A 145 10.02 -7.18 -11.45
C ILE A 145 9.32 -7.33 -10.10
N ILE A 146 8.07 -6.87 -9.97
CA ILE A 146 7.33 -6.92 -8.69
C ILE A 146 7.09 -8.35 -8.22
N PRO A 147 6.65 -9.31 -9.06
CA PRO A 147 6.58 -10.72 -8.66
C PRO A 147 7.90 -11.26 -8.12
N THR A 148 9.03 -11.04 -8.80
CA THR A 148 10.34 -11.52 -8.34
C THR A 148 10.75 -10.91 -6.99
N ILE A 149 10.43 -9.63 -6.77
CA ILE A 149 10.64 -8.95 -5.49
C ILE A 149 9.81 -9.61 -4.38
N LEU A 150 8.52 -9.85 -4.63
CA LEU A 150 7.62 -10.48 -3.67
C LEU A 150 8.03 -11.92 -3.35
N GLU A 151 8.47 -12.67 -4.35
CA GLU A 151 9.04 -14.02 -4.17
C GLU A 151 10.31 -13.98 -3.31
N SER A 152 11.21 -13.02 -3.57
CA SER A 152 12.42 -12.81 -2.75
C SER A 152 12.09 -12.59 -1.28
N ILE A 153 11.08 -11.76 -0.99
CA ILE A 153 10.62 -11.53 0.39
C ILE A 153 10.04 -12.81 1.02
N ALA A 154 9.21 -13.53 0.26
CA ALA A 154 8.52 -14.73 0.77
C ALA A 154 9.49 -15.88 1.04
N GLU A 155 10.48 -16.07 0.17
CA GLU A 155 11.45 -17.16 0.24
C GLU A 155 12.74 -16.76 0.96
N LYS A 156 12.90 -15.47 1.31
CA LYS A 156 14.10 -14.90 1.97
C LYS A 156 15.38 -15.15 1.18
N HIS A 157 15.33 -14.97 -0.14
CA HIS A 157 16.50 -15.08 -1.03
C HIS A 157 16.91 -13.71 -1.58
N GLN A 158 18.22 -13.48 -1.66
CA GLN A 158 18.79 -12.26 -2.22
C GLN A 158 18.43 -12.12 -3.69
N ILE A 159 18.38 -10.88 -4.16
CA ILE A 159 18.23 -10.55 -5.59
C ILE A 159 19.39 -9.69 -6.07
N LEU A 160 19.79 -9.95 -7.31
CA LEU A 160 20.76 -9.14 -8.04
C LEU A 160 20.00 -8.21 -8.96
N ILE A 161 20.21 -6.89 -8.84
CA ILE A 161 19.58 -5.87 -9.67
C ILE A 161 20.61 -5.08 -10.45
N GLY A 162 20.35 -4.81 -11.73
CA GLY A 162 20.96 -3.71 -12.47
C GLY A 162 20.17 -2.45 -12.23
N TYR A 163 20.77 -1.41 -11.69
CA TYR A 163 20.08 -0.20 -11.25
C TYR A 163 20.68 1.07 -11.84
N LYS A 164 19.80 1.94 -12.37
CA LYS A 164 20.14 3.25 -12.91
C LYS A 164 19.81 4.35 -11.90
N THR A 165 20.82 5.10 -11.47
CA THR A 165 20.63 6.23 -10.53
C THR A 165 20.01 7.45 -11.21
N VAL A 166 19.70 8.49 -10.42
CA VAL A 166 19.21 9.79 -10.95
C VAL A 166 20.22 10.43 -11.88
N ASP A 167 21.52 10.25 -11.61
CA ASP A 167 22.64 10.79 -12.41
C ASP A 167 23.02 9.86 -13.57
N ASP A 168 22.11 9.02 -14.01
CA ASP A 168 22.28 8.07 -15.13
C ASP A 168 23.40 7.03 -14.96
N LYS A 169 23.98 6.89 -13.77
CA LYS A 169 25.00 5.89 -13.47
C LYS A 169 24.35 4.51 -13.29
N ILE A 170 24.85 3.53 -14.01
CA ILE A 170 24.40 2.13 -13.93
C ILE A 170 25.32 1.37 -12.97
N SER A 171 24.74 0.54 -12.12
CA SER A 171 25.48 -0.34 -11.20
C SER A 171 24.70 -1.61 -10.92
N THR A 172 25.43 -2.70 -10.74
CA THR A 172 24.86 -3.98 -10.29
C THR A 172 24.90 -4.03 -8.76
N ARG A 173 23.81 -4.50 -8.14
CA ARG A 173 23.68 -4.55 -6.69
C ARG A 173 23.03 -5.84 -6.26
N THR A 174 23.61 -6.50 -5.27
CA THR A 174 22.93 -7.56 -4.51
C THR A 174 22.18 -6.89 -3.35
N ILE A 175 20.91 -7.21 -3.24
CA ILE A 175 20.03 -6.61 -2.22
C ILE A 175 19.18 -7.69 -1.53
N GLU A 176 18.84 -7.44 -0.28
CA GLU A 176 17.89 -8.18 0.53
C GLU A 176 16.67 -7.30 0.73
N VAL A 177 15.54 -7.70 0.19
CA VAL A 177 14.35 -6.85 0.18
C VAL A 177 13.65 -6.92 1.53
N VAL A 178 13.53 -5.79 2.20
CA VAL A 178 12.76 -5.63 3.44
C VAL A 178 11.28 -5.46 3.13
N GLY A 179 10.95 -4.69 2.10
CA GLY A 179 9.57 -4.47 1.71
C GLY A 179 9.40 -3.58 0.49
N VAL A 180 8.16 -3.51 0.04
CA VAL A 180 7.72 -2.76 -1.15
C VAL A 180 6.65 -1.77 -0.74
N PHE A 181 6.68 -0.55 -1.30
CA PHE A 181 5.63 0.44 -1.08
C PHE A 181 5.38 1.24 -2.36
N PHE A 182 4.17 1.80 -2.46
CA PHE A 182 3.76 2.65 -3.57
C PHE A 182 3.59 4.09 -3.08
N GLU A 183 4.28 5.03 -3.71
CA GLU A 183 4.25 6.43 -3.34
C GLU A 183 4.46 7.32 -4.58
N PHE A 184 3.72 8.43 -4.73
CA PHE A 184 3.81 9.36 -5.87
C PHE A 184 3.84 8.70 -7.24
N HIS A 185 2.93 7.77 -7.47
CA HIS A 185 2.81 7.02 -8.75
C HIS A 185 3.98 6.08 -9.07
N TYR A 186 4.89 5.84 -8.12
CA TYR A 186 6.02 4.92 -8.29
C TYR A 186 6.04 3.84 -7.23
N TRP A 187 6.46 2.66 -7.64
CA TRP A 187 6.81 1.58 -6.74
C TRP A 187 8.25 1.75 -6.24
N TYR A 188 8.43 1.53 -4.96
CA TYR A 188 9.72 1.58 -4.28
C TYR A 188 9.99 0.29 -3.52
N ILE A 189 11.26 -0.04 -3.37
CA ILE A 189 11.77 -1.12 -2.53
C ILE A 189 12.60 -0.50 -1.42
N ILE A 190 12.41 -0.94 -0.19
CA ILE A 190 13.41 -0.78 0.87
C ILE A 190 14.18 -2.09 0.93
N ALA A 191 15.49 -2.00 0.84
CA ALA A 191 16.37 -3.17 0.86
C ALA A 191 17.70 -2.87 1.54
N TYR A 192 18.29 -3.87 2.17
CA TYR A 192 19.68 -3.84 2.58
C TYR A 192 20.57 -4.08 1.35
N CYS A 193 21.46 -3.17 1.06
CA CYS A 193 22.37 -3.22 -0.09
C CYS A 193 23.73 -3.73 0.36
N THR A 194 24.12 -4.93 0.00
CA THR A 194 25.40 -5.55 0.40
C THR A 194 26.62 -4.74 -0.05
N LEU A 195 26.56 -4.10 -1.24
CA LEU A 195 27.63 -3.25 -1.76
C LEU A 195 27.88 -2.00 -0.88
N ARG A 196 26.84 -1.49 -0.21
CA ARG A 196 26.93 -0.28 0.59
C ARG A 196 26.89 -0.55 2.10
N ASN A 197 26.58 -1.79 2.49
CA ASN A 197 26.35 -2.19 3.87
C ASN A 197 25.36 -1.26 4.60
N ASP A 198 24.28 -0.87 3.88
CA ASP A 198 23.29 0.10 4.38
C ASP A 198 21.93 -0.13 3.72
N TYR A 199 20.87 0.30 4.41
CA TYR A 199 19.51 0.30 3.87
C TYR A 199 19.34 1.39 2.82
N ARG A 200 18.74 1.03 1.69
CA ARG A 200 18.51 1.92 0.55
C ARG A 200 17.10 1.77 0.01
N GLN A 201 16.61 2.88 -0.51
CA GLN A 201 15.39 2.89 -1.30
C GLN A 201 15.71 2.84 -2.78
N PHE A 202 15.04 1.96 -3.52
CA PHE A 202 15.18 1.83 -4.96
C PHE A 202 13.82 2.03 -5.62
N ARG A 203 13.76 2.87 -6.64
CA ARG A 203 12.58 3.00 -7.48
C ARG A 203 12.55 1.83 -8.48
N VAL A 204 11.41 1.16 -8.57
CA VAL A 204 11.25 -0.05 -9.39
C VAL A 204 11.43 0.25 -10.87
N ASP A 205 10.95 1.40 -11.36
CA ASP A 205 11.09 1.84 -12.76
C ASP A 205 12.53 2.15 -13.20
N ARG A 206 13.48 2.16 -12.26
CA ARG A 206 14.92 2.35 -12.52
C ARG A 206 15.71 1.03 -12.50
N ILE A 207 15.04 -0.09 -12.28
CA ILE A 207 15.65 -1.41 -12.34
C ILE A 207 15.76 -1.82 -13.82
N LEU A 208 16.97 -2.08 -14.27
CA LEU A 208 17.28 -2.47 -15.65
C LEU A 208 17.34 -3.99 -15.83
N SER A 209 17.61 -4.72 -14.76
CA SER A 209 17.61 -6.19 -14.70
C SER A 209 17.36 -6.66 -13.29
N ILE A 210 16.76 -7.84 -13.15
CA ILE A 210 16.49 -8.47 -11.86
C ILE A 210 16.66 -9.98 -11.99
N VAL A 211 17.38 -10.57 -11.06
CA VAL A 211 17.59 -12.03 -10.97
C VAL A 211 17.53 -12.45 -9.52
N LYS A 212 16.68 -13.42 -9.21
CA LYS A 212 16.67 -14.08 -7.89
C LYS A 212 17.90 -14.98 -7.79
N THR A 213 18.66 -14.86 -6.71
CA THR A 213 19.81 -15.72 -6.41
C THR A 213 19.36 -16.94 -5.60
N GLN A 214 20.29 -17.88 -5.39
CA GLN A 214 20.08 -18.99 -4.46
C GLN A 214 20.58 -18.65 -3.04
N ASP A 215 21.18 -17.48 -2.86
CA ASP A 215 21.75 -17.07 -1.59
C ASP A 215 20.63 -16.62 -0.64
N PRO A 216 20.55 -17.13 0.59
CA PRO A 216 19.57 -16.70 1.56
C PRO A 216 19.88 -15.28 2.06
N TYR A 217 18.92 -14.64 2.70
CA TYR A 217 19.16 -13.41 3.43
C TYR A 217 20.18 -13.61 4.54
N LEU A 218 21.04 -12.61 4.74
CA LEU A 218 22.06 -12.62 5.78
C LEU A 218 21.48 -12.41 7.19
N GLN A 219 20.28 -11.82 7.26
CA GLN A 219 19.61 -11.48 8.51
C GLN A 219 18.08 -11.48 8.37
N GLU A 220 17.40 -11.49 9.51
CA GLU A 220 15.95 -11.31 9.57
C GLU A 220 15.60 -9.83 9.60
N TYR A 221 14.49 -9.49 8.95
CA TYR A 221 13.98 -8.12 8.89
C TYR A 221 12.63 -8.00 9.61
N GLY A 222 12.44 -6.87 10.28
CA GLY A 222 11.20 -6.46 10.91
C GLY A 222 10.19 -5.89 9.91
N GLN A 223 9.30 -5.03 10.39
CA GLN A 223 8.31 -4.38 9.54
C GLN A 223 8.95 -3.29 8.68
N ILE A 224 8.44 -3.10 7.46
CA ILE A 224 8.96 -2.10 6.51
C ILE A 224 9.06 -0.68 7.11
N ASN A 225 8.15 -0.32 8.01
CA ASN A 225 8.13 1.01 8.63
C ASN A 225 9.35 1.26 9.52
N ASP A 226 9.98 0.22 10.06
CA ASP A 226 11.18 0.34 10.90
C ASP A 226 12.42 0.76 10.08
N TYR A 227 12.37 0.53 8.78
CA TYR A 227 13.47 0.80 7.83
C TYR A 227 13.18 1.97 6.89
N ARG A 228 11.97 2.48 6.95
CA ARG A 228 11.62 3.69 6.22
C ARG A 228 12.36 4.84 6.89
N LYS A 229 13.50 5.23 6.30
CA LYS A 229 14.20 6.44 6.76
C LYS A 229 13.20 7.58 6.64
N THR A 230 12.61 7.98 7.75
CA THR A 230 12.26 9.39 7.88
C THR A 230 13.58 10.11 7.64
N PRO A 231 13.63 11.06 6.71
CA PRO A 231 14.84 11.83 6.51
C PRO A 231 15.32 12.31 7.89
N ASN A 232 16.55 11.93 8.28
CA ASN A 232 17.16 12.38 9.55
C ASN A 232 17.60 13.84 9.45
N GLY A 233 16.82 14.67 8.79
CA GLY A 233 16.99 16.10 8.75
C GLY A 233 16.41 16.75 10.01
N ASN A 234 17.01 17.81 10.49
CA ASN A 234 16.38 18.65 11.50
C ASN A 234 15.04 19.13 10.95
N LYS A 235 13.97 18.65 11.51
CA LYS A 235 12.63 19.11 11.17
C LYS A 235 12.54 20.60 11.47
N THR A 236 12.02 21.34 10.54
CA THR A 236 11.85 22.78 10.65
C THR A 236 10.36 23.08 10.68
N ILE A 237 9.97 23.92 11.63
CA ILE A 237 8.60 24.43 11.67
C ILE A 237 8.48 25.53 10.62
N VAL A 238 7.46 25.39 9.78
CA VAL A 238 7.08 26.39 8.78
C VAL A 238 5.66 26.83 9.04
N LYS A 239 5.42 28.14 9.10
CA LYS A 239 4.06 28.69 9.16
C LYS A 239 3.78 29.52 7.91
N LEU A 240 2.66 29.21 7.30
CA LEU A 240 2.13 29.90 6.13
C LEU A 240 0.76 30.49 6.46
N LEU A 241 0.48 31.67 5.94
CA LEU A 241 -0.88 32.17 5.79
C LEU A 241 -1.32 31.96 4.36
N VAL A 242 -2.39 31.22 4.13
CA VAL A 242 -2.83 30.78 2.80
C VAL A 242 -4.25 31.29 2.55
N ASP A 243 -4.51 31.83 1.37
CA ASP A 243 -5.87 32.25 0.97
C ASP A 243 -6.83 31.05 1.01
N LYS A 244 -8.03 31.27 1.57
CA LYS A 244 -9.08 30.25 1.67
C LYS A 244 -9.42 29.60 0.32
N LYS A 245 -9.32 30.36 -0.77
CA LYS A 245 -9.64 29.90 -2.13
C LYS A 245 -8.80 28.72 -2.58
N ILE A 246 -7.50 28.67 -2.17
CA ILE A 246 -6.58 27.62 -2.64
C ILE A 246 -6.51 26.42 -1.67
N THR A 247 -6.97 26.57 -0.44
CA THR A 247 -6.79 25.53 0.59
C THR A 247 -7.38 24.16 0.21
N GLY A 248 -8.50 24.17 -0.52
CA GLY A 248 -9.13 22.96 -1.04
C GLY A 248 -8.30 22.24 -2.12
N HIS A 249 -7.46 22.95 -2.85
CA HIS A 249 -6.58 22.37 -3.88
C HIS A 249 -5.30 21.77 -3.31
N LEU A 250 -4.91 22.13 -2.10
CA LEU A 250 -3.70 21.60 -1.45
C LEU A 250 -3.87 20.19 -0.87
N ASN A 251 -5.11 19.76 -0.65
CA ASN A 251 -5.53 18.40 -0.25
C ASN A 251 -4.41 17.53 0.39
N ASN A 252 -4.08 16.41 -0.23
CA ASN A 252 -3.10 15.45 0.28
C ASN A 252 -1.66 15.97 0.22
N SER A 253 -1.36 16.95 -0.64
CA SER A 253 0.02 17.47 -0.74
C SER A 253 0.46 18.18 0.54
N LYS A 254 -0.44 18.91 1.21
CA LYS A 254 -0.12 19.54 2.50
C LYS A 254 0.24 18.52 3.59
N ILE A 255 -0.44 17.36 3.61
CA ILE A 255 -0.14 16.26 4.55
C ILE A 255 1.26 15.69 4.28
N TYR A 256 1.59 15.49 3.00
CA TYR A 256 2.91 15.03 2.59
C TYR A 256 4.04 15.94 3.04
N TYR A 257 3.84 17.25 2.93
CA TYR A 257 4.83 18.23 3.37
C TYR A 257 4.84 18.49 4.87
N GLY A 258 4.11 17.68 5.64
CA GLY A 258 4.18 17.65 7.11
C GLY A 258 3.23 18.64 7.79
N LEU A 259 2.04 18.87 7.26
CA LEU A 259 1.02 19.66 7.94
C LEU A 259 0.69 19.04 9.30
N ILE A 260 0.89 19.81 10.38
CA ILE A 260 0.58 19.42 11.77
C ILE A 260 -0.61 20.17 12.34
N GLU A 261 -0.87 21.40 11.86
CA GLU A 261 -1.97 22.23 12.34
C GLU A 261 -2.52 23.12 11.22
N GLN A 262 -3.83 23.33 11.22
CA GLN A 262 -4.51 24.24 10.32
C GLN A 262 -5.58 25.00 11.10
N LYS A 263 -5.54 26.36 11.05
CA LYS A 263 -6.47 27.23 11.76
C LYS A 263 -7.01 28.31 10.82
N GLU A 264 -8.32 28.45 10.78
CA GLU A 264 -8.94 29.56 10.05
C GLU A 264 -8.79 30.88 10.81
N THR A 265 -8.47 31.94 10.07
CA THR A 265 -8.37 33.31 10.55
C THR A 265 -9.19 34.26 9.68
N GLU A 266 -9.32 35.50 10.08
CA GLU A 266 -9.98 36.52 9.25
C GLU A 266 -9.24 36.78 7.93
N LYS A 267 -7.90 36.67 7.94
CA LYS A 267 -7.04 36.94 6.78
C LYS A 267 -6.85 35.75 5.85
N GLY A 268 -7.17 34.53 6.28
CA GLY A 268 -6.95 33.31 5.53
C GLY A 268 -6.88 32.10 6.44
N VAL A 269 -6.15 31.09 6.02
CA VAL A 269 -5.90 29.87 6.78
C VAL A 269 -4.43 29.81 7.17
N GLU A 270 -4.15 29.84 8.44
CA GLU A 270 -2.81 29.62 8.98
C GLU A 270 -2.54 28.12 9.01
N MET A 271 -1.43 27.71 8.39
CA MET A 271 -1.01 26.32 8.30
C MET A 271 0.39 26.17 8.89
N THR A 272 0.54 25.26 9.83
CA THR A 272 1.82 24.91 10.46
C THR A 272 2.30 23.56 9.94
N PHE A 273 3.52 23.52 9.45
CA PHE A 273 4.16 22.32 8.92
C PHE A 273 5.39 21.99 9.76
N GLU A 274 5.63 20.70 9.96
CA GLU A 274 6.88 20.17 10.46
C GLU A 274 7.56 19.41 9.32
N THR A 275 8.53 20.04 8.65
CA THR A 275 9.13 19.52 7.41
C THR A 275 10.64 19.43 7.46
N GLU A 276 11.19 18.42 6.81
CA GLU A 276 12.64 18.26 6.57
C GLU A 276 13.04 18.75 5.16
N TRP A 277 12.06 19.03 4.31
CA TRP A 277 12.25 19.37 2.89
C TRP A 277 12.46 20.86 2.62
N ILE A 278 12.81 21.63 3.64
CA ILE A 278 12.86 23.10 3.61
C ILE A 278 13.80 23.68 2.56
N LYS A 279 14.82 22.92 2.13
CA LYS A 279 15.83 23.41 1.17
C LYS A 279 15.44 23.22 -0.29
N GLU A 280 14.67 22.18 -0.62
CA GLU A 280 14.34 21.84 -2.02
C GLU A 280 12.88 21.50 -2.24
N GLY A 281 12.35 20.47 -1.61
CA GLY A 281 11.01 19.95 -1.88
C GLY A 281 9.92 20.93 -1.49
N PHE A 282 9.96 21.44 -0.27
CA PHE A 282 8.96 22.37 0.24
C PHE A 282 8.91 23.70 -0.54
N PRO A 283 10.03 24.38 -0.85
CA PRO A 283 10.02 25.59 -1.67
C PRO A 283 9.48 25.37 -3.09
N ARG A 284 9.80 24.24 -3.72
CA ARG A 284 9.29 23.89 -5.06
C ARG A 284 7.80 23.60 -5.07
N TRP A 285 7.28 23.01 -4.01
CA TRP A 285 5.86 22.84 -3.82
C TRP A 285 5.18 24.17 -3.54
N LEU A 286 5.72 24.98 -2.64
CA LEU A 286 5.16 26.28 -2.27
C LEU A 286 5.04 27.21 -3.48
N ILE A 287 5.99 27.17 -4.42
CA ILE A 287 5.97 28.06 -5.60
C ILE A 287 4.75 27.82 -6.50
N THR A 288 4.14 26.64 -6.45
CA THR A 288 2.96 26.31 -7.27
C THR A 288 1.70 27.08 -6.88
N PHE A 289 1.72 27.72 -5.70
CA PHE A 289 0.62 28.53 -5.18
C PHE A 289 1.12 29.74 -4.35
N PHE A 290 2.35 30.18 -4.60
CA PHE A 290 2.99 31.21 -3.80
C PHE A 290 2.31 32.58 -3.89
N ASP A 291 1.58 32.84 -4.98
CA ASP A 291 0.72 34.01 -5.17
C ASP A 291 -0.50 34.05 -4.24
N TYR A 292 -0.84 32.89 -3.60
CA TYR A 292 -1.91 32.75 -2.60
C TYR A 292 -1.39 32.48 -1.19
N ALA A 293 -0.07 32.56 -0.98
CA ALA A 293 0.53 32.20 0.31
C ALA A 293 1.55 33.24 0.78
N GLU A 294 1.51 33.54 2.06
CA GLU A 294 2.51 34.35 2.76
C GLU A 294 3.30 33.47 3.75
N ILE A 295 4.62 33.58 3.72
CA ILE A 295 5.49 32.88 4.70
C ILE A 295 5.54 33.72 5.96
N ILE A 296 4.98 33.19 7.07
CA ILE A 296 5.09 33.80 8.39
C ILE A 296 6.49 33.50 8.94
N GLU A 297 6.85 32.21 8.99
CA GLU A 297 8.17 31.72 9.45
C GLU A 297 8.55 30.39 8.76
N PRO A 298 9.83 30.05 8.68
CA PRO A 298 11.00 30.81 9.13
C PRO A 298 11.52 31.78 8.06
N GLU A 299 12.35 32.74 8.48
CA GLU A 299 12.98 33.70 7.56
C GLU A 299 13.91 33.03 6.55
N SER A 300 14.54 31.91 6.93
CA SER A 300 15.36 31.10 6.01
C SER A 300 14.58 30.61 4.78
N LEU A 301 13.30 30.27 4.93
CA LEU A 301 12.44 29.87 3.81
C LEU A 301 12.17 31.05 2.86
N LYS A 302 11.98 32.27 3.40
CA LYS A 302 11.80 33.48 2.57
C LYS A 302 13.03 33.72 1.71
N MET A 303 14.25 33.55 2.28
CA MET A 303 15.48 33.66 1.51
C MET A 303 15.58 32.62 0.40
N THR A 304 15.31 31.36 0.73
CA THR A 304 15.30 30.27 -0.26
C THR A 304 14.29 30.53 -1.39
N MET A 305 13.11 31.04 -1.08
CA MET A 305 12.10 31.38 -2.09
C MET A 305 12.55 32.54 -2.99
N LYS A 306 13.18 33.58 -2.44
CA LYS A 306 13.75 34.67 -3.25
C LYS A 306 14.80 34.16 -4.24
N GLU A 307 15.73 33.30 -3.78
CA GLU A 307 16.72 32.68 -4.66
C GLU A 307 16.10 31.82 -5.75
N LEU A 308 15.07 31.02 -5.40
CA LEU A 308 14.37 30.18 -6.34
C LEU A 308 13.65 31.01 -7.41
N ILE A 309 12.94 32.08 -7.03
CA ILE A 309 12.25 32.98 -7.95
C ILE A 309 13.25 33.66 -8.88
N GLN A 310 14.40 34.15 -8.35
CA GLN A 310 15.45 34.75 -9.19
C GLN A 310 16.05 33.77 -10.20
N LYS A 311 16.21 32.50 -9.83
CA LYS A 311 16.65 31.45 -10.78
C LYS A 311 15.62 31.19 -11.86
N LEU A 312 14.33 31.17 -11.52
CA LEU A 312 13.25 30.95 -12.46
C LEU A 312 13.13 32.11 -13.44
N SER A 313 13.23 33.37 -12.96
CA SER A 313 13.16 34.57 -13.80
C SER A 313 14.33 34.72 -14.78
N LYS A 314 15.47 34.07 -14.54
CA LYS A 314 16.60 34.05 -15.48
C LYS A 314 16.44 33.03 -16.61
N ASN A 315 15.55 32.07 -16.45
CA ASN A 315 15.30 31.01 -17.42
C ASN A 315 14.03 31.26 -18.27
N SER A 316 13.28 32.32 -17.97
CA SER A 316 12.15 32.83 -18.72
C SER A 316 12.56 34.05 -19.54
#